data_9d0233d4d5ad6936e52c1a0b29809b9b
#
_entry.id   9d0233d4d5ad6936e52c1a0b29809b9b
#
_cell.length_a   1.000
_cell.length_b   1.000
_cell.length_c   1.000
_cell.angle_alpha   90.00
_cell.angle_beta   90.00
_cell.angle_gamma   90.00
#
_symmetry.space_group_name_H-M   'P 1'
#
loop_
_entity.id
_entity.type
_entity.pdbx_description
1 polymer ?
#
loop_
_entity_poly.entity_id
_entity_poly.type
_entity_poly.pdbx_seq_one_letter_code
_entity_poly.pdbx_strand_id
1 'polypeptide(L)'
;MIENEIEVPSMKAAKEFLEALGYSHRSYQEKRRGTYLLQRNELDIDTWPRIPTYLEFEGESEEKIEEILNLLEYTMEDTISCTADEIYQKYGENMIETREVKFN
;
A
#
# COMPACT_ATOMS: atom_id res chain seq x y z
N MET A 1 -14.81 -4.96 0.59
CA MET A 1 -13.97 -6.12 0.15
C MET A 1 -13.83 -7.09 1.31
N ILE A 2 -13.99 -8.38 1.03
CA ILE A 2 -13.81 -9.42 2.05
C ILE A 2 -12.36 -9.90 2.00
N GLU A 3 -11.69 -9.88 3.14
CA GLU A 3 -10.32 -10.36 3.26
C GLU A 3 -10.26 -11.51 4.24
N ASN A 4 -9.44 -12.50 3.93
CA ASN A 4 -9.17 -13.62 4.82
C ASN A 4 -7.66 -13.69 5.05
N GLU A 5 -7.24 -13.75 6.30
CA GLU A 5 -5.84 -13.80 6.66
C GLU A 5 -5.49 -15.07 7.41
N ILE A 6 -4.33 -15.61 7.14
CA ILE A 6 -3.76 -16.70 7.91
C ILE A 6 -2.30 -16.38 8.22
N GLU A 7 -1.82 -16.89 9.33
CA GLU A 7 -0.42 -16.75 9.67
C GLU A 7 0.39 -17.90 9.04
N VAL A 8 1.56 -17.58 8.55
CA VAL A 8 2.48 -18.56 7.96
C VAL A 8 3.86 -18.47 8.64
N PRO A 9 4.61 -19.58 8.70
CA PRO A 9 5.90 -19.56 9.42
C PRO A 9 6.97 -18.68 8.75
N SER A 10 6.91 -18.52 7.43
CA SER A 10 7.85 -17.68 6.71
C SER A 10 7.33 -17.40 5.30
N MET A 11 7.88 -16.37 4.67
CA MET A 11 7.59 -16.08 3.28
C MET A 11 8.03 -17.23 2.36
N LYS A 12 9.19 -17.83 2.66
CA LYS A 12 9.69 -18.96 1.89
C LYS A 12 8.72 -20.14 1.92
N ALA A 13 8.21 -20.50 3.11
CA ALA A 13 7.28 -21.60 3.27
C ALA A 13 5.97 -21.33 2.53
N ALA A 14 5.44 -20.10 2.63
CA ALA A 14 4.22 -19.70 1.91
C ALA A 14 4.41 -19.76 0.40
N LYS A 15 5.56 -19.30 -0.08
CA LYS A 15 5.90 -19.34 -1.49
C LYS A 15 5.96 -20.77 -2.02
N GLU A 16 6.65 -21.65 -1.31
CA GLU A 16 6.76 -23.06 -1.68
C GLU A 16 5.40 -23.75 -1.73
N PHE A 17 4.54 -23.45 -0.77
CA PHE A 17 3.18 -23.99 -0.72
C PHE A 17 2.36 -23.56 -1.94
N LEU A 18 2.39 -22.28 -2.27
CA LEU A 18 1.66 -21.77 -3.43
C LEU A 18 2.19 -22.32 -4.75
N GLU A 19 3.51 -22.49 -4.88
CA GLU A 19 4.11 -23.09 -6.07
C GLU A 19 3.70 -24.55 -6.20
N ALA A 20 3.61 -25.28 -5.09
CA ALA A 20 3.14 -26.66 -5.10
C ALA A 20 1.69 -26.79 -5.55
N LEU A 21 0.87 -25.75 -5.35
CA LEU A 21 -0.52 -25.69 -5.81
C LEU A 21 -0.64 -25.26 -7.28
N GLY A 22 0.47 -24.95 -7.95
CA GLY A 22 0.47 -24.56 -9.36
C GLY A 22 0.51 -23.06 -9.63
N TYR A 23 0.66 -22.23 -8.58
CA TYR A 23 0.81 -20.78 -8.74
C TYR A 23 2.28 -20.44 -8.98
N SER A 24 2.52 -19.43 -9.79
CA SER A 24 3.88 -18.99 -10.06
C SER A 24 4.14 -17.61 -9.45
N HIS A 25 5.37 -17.41 -8.99
CA HIS A 25 5.83 -16.14 -8.49
C HIS A 25 5.86 -15.09 -9.62
N ARG A 26 5.21 -13.96 -9.40
CA ARG A 26 5.13 -12.89 -10.38
C ARG A 26 6.07 -11.74 -10.08
N SER A 27 6.05 -11.28 -8.83
CA SER A 27 6.84 -10.12 -8.42
C SER A 27 7.14 -10.19 -6.93
N TYR A 28 8.32 -9.74 -6.54
CA TYR A 28 8.70 -9.53 -5.17
C TYR A 28 8.64 -8.03 -4.88
N GLN A 29 7.86 -7.66 -3.87
CA GLN A 29 7.66 -6.26 -3.51
C GLN A 29 7.84 -6.07 -2.01
N GLU A 30 8.55 -5.02 -1.63
CA GLU A 30 8.73 -4.65 -0.24
C GLU A 30 8.15 -3.26 0.01
N LYS A 31 7.51 -3.09 1.17
CA LYS A 31 7.09 -1.77 1.65
C LYS A 31 7.20 -1.72 3.15
N ARG A 32 7.29 -0.51 3.68
CA ARG A 32 7.21 -0.26 5.12
C ARG A 32 5.95 0.56 5.38
N ARG A 33 5.24 0.19 6.43
CA ARG A 33 4.00 0.88 6.80
C ARG A 33 3.97 1.20 8.29
N GLY A 34 3.70 2.47 8.61
CA GLY A 34 3.36 2.88 9.96
C GLY A 34 1.88 3.20 10.03
N THR A 35 1.15 2.57 10.93
CA THR A 35 -0.28 2.82 11.09
C THR A 35 -0.55 3.67 12.31
N TYR A 36 -1.35 4.71 12.15
CA TYR A 36 -1.71 5.65 13.20
C TYR A 36 -3.23 5.78 13.28
N LEU A 37 -3.72 6.17 14.44
CA LEU A 37 -5.14 6.45 14.63
C LEU A 37 -5.36 7.94 14.87
N LEU A 38 -6.27 8.54 14.11
CA LEU A 38 -6.70 9.91 14.30
C LEU A 38 -8.23 9.91 14.35
N GLN A 39 -8.79 10.19 15.55
CA GLN A 39 -10.23 10.19 15.79
C GLN A 39 -10.91 8.92 15.22
N ARG A 40 -10.35 7.74 15.55
CA ARG A 40 -10.82 6.41 15.12
C ARG A 40 -10.63 6.11 13.63
N ASN A 41 -9.94 6.97 12.90
CA ASN A 41 -9.61 6.70 11.49
C ASN A 41 -8.17 6.20 11.42
N GLU A 42 -7.95 5.16 10.62
CA GLU A 42 -6.60 4.67 10.37
C GLU A 42 -5.90 5.49 9.30
N LEU A 43 -4.69 5.91 9.62
CA LEU A 43 -3.82 6.61 8.69
C LEU A 43 -2.56 5.78 8.53
N ASP A 44 -2.21 5.43 7.31
CA ASP A 44 -1.03 4.64 7.01
C ASP A 44 0.02 5.49 6.30
N ILE A 45 1.22 5.48 6.84
CA ILE A 45 2.37 6.11 6.18
C ILE A 45 3.12 4.99 5.48
N ASP A 46 3.07 4.99 4.15
CA ASP A 46 3.67 3.95 3.33
C ASP A 46 4.96 4.42 2.70
N THR A 47 6.01 3.61 2.88
CA THR A 47 7.31 3.84 2.25
C THR A 47 7.61 2.67 1.32
N TRP A 48 7.72 2.98 0.04
CA TRP A 48 8.08 2.03 -1.01
C TRP A 48 9.44 2.38 -1.58
N PRO A 49 10.19 1.39 -2.10
CA PRO A 49 11.47 1.69 -2.76
C PRO A 49 11.30 2.66 -3.93
N ARG A 50 12.22 3.59 -4.08
CA ARG A 50 12.37 4.48 -5.25
C ARG A 50 11.28 5.51 -5.48
N ILE A 51 10.28 5.61 -4.61
CA ILE A 51 9.28 6.68 -4.66
C ILE A 51 9.18 7.37 -3.31
N PRO A 52 8.68 8.62 -3.27
CA PRO A 52 8.51 9.33 -1.99
C PRO A 52 7.51 8.62 -1.07
N THR A 53 7.75 8.75 0.22
CA THR A 53 6.80 8.29 1.25
C THR A 53 5.49 9.05 1.10
N TYR A 54 4.37 8.36 1.27
CA TYR A 54 3.06 8.99 1.19
C TYR A 54 2.14 8.54 2.31
N LEU A 55 1.10 9.33 2.55
CA LEU A 55 0.06 9.03 3.52
C LEU A 55 -1.15 8.46 2.80
N GLU A 56 -1.62 7.31 3.28
CA GLU A 56 -2.82 6.66 2.75
C GLU A 56 -3.88 6.60 3.85
N PHE A 57 -5.11 6.90 3.50
CA PHE A 57 -6.22 6.76 4.44
C PHE A 57 -7.53 6.52 3.70
N GLU A 58 -8.47 5.93 4.41
CA GLU A 58 -9.81 5.66 3.90
C GLU A 58 -10.84 6.34 4.79
N GLY A 59 -11.89 6.87 4.18
CA GLY A 59 -13.01 7.45 4.89
C GLY A 59 -14.31 6.82 4.42
N GLU A 60 -15.31 6.81 5.28
CA GLU A 60 -16.63 6.28 4.94
C GLU A 60 -17.36 7.12 3.88
N SER A 61 -16.97 8.39 3.76
CA SER A 61 -17.57 9.34 2.83
C SER A 61 -16.57 10.44 2.50
N GLU A 62 -16.88 11.24 1.46
CA GLU A 62 -16.06 12.40 1.10
C GLU A 62 -15.98 13.41 2.25
N GLU A 63 -17.09 13.56 3.01
CA GLU A 63 -17.11 14.46 4.17
C GLU A 63 -16.12 14.02 5.24
N LYS A 64 -16.02 12.73 5.50
CA LYS A 64 -15.06 12.21 6.47
C LYS A 64 -13.62 12.40 6.00
N ILE A 65 -13.38 12.24 4.72
CA ILE A 65 -12.06 12.47 4.14
C ILE A 65 -11.68 13.93 4.29
N GLU A 66 -12.60 14.86 4.01
CA GLU A 66 -12.37 16.29 4.19
C GLU A 66 -12.09 16.66 5.64
N GLU A 67 -12.81 16.06 6.60
CA GLU A 67 -12.55 16.27 8.02
C GLU A 67 -11.13 15.88 8.40
N ILE A 68 -10.67 14.72 7.94
CA ILE A 68 -9.31 14.23 8.19
C ILE A 68 -8.28 15.18 7.58
N LEU A 69 -8.51 15.61 6.34
CA LEU A 69 -7.61 16.54 5.66
C LEU A 69 -7.51 17.88 6.37
N ASN A 70 -8.64 18.41 6.83
CA ASN A 70 -8.67 19.67 7.57
C ASN A 70 -7.87 19.57 8.88
N LEU A 71 -7.98 18.44 9.58
CA LEU A 71 -7.19 18.19 10.80
C LEU A 71 -5.69 18.14 10.52
N LEU A 72 -5.31 17.68 9.32
CA LEU A 72 -3.92 17.59 8.87
C LEU A 72 -3.45 18.84 8.13
N GLU A 73 -4.32 19.85 7.99
CA GLU A 73 -4.04 21.10 7.26
C GLU A 73 -3.83 20.92 5.77
N TYR A 74 -4.51 19.93 5.16
CA TYR A 74 -4.51 19.68 3.72
C TYR A 74 -5.90 19.88 3.13
N THR A 75 -5.99 19.92 1.82
CA THR A 75 -7.25 20.04 1.07
C THR A 75 -7.42 18.85 0.13
N MET A 76 -8.63 18.69 -0.44
CA MET A 76 -8.89 17.63 -1.41
C MET A 76 -7.98 17.72 -2.64
N GLU A 77 -7.53 18.94 -2.99
CA GLU A 77 -6.62 19.14 -4.13
C GLU A 77 -5.25 18.52 -3.90
N ASP A 78 -4.87 18.31 -2.63
CA ASP A 78 -3.60 17.69 -2.26
C ASP A 78 -3.63 16.17 -2.35
N THR A 79 -4.79 15.58 -2.67
CA THR A 79 -4.98 14.13 -2.67
C THR A 79 -5.22 13.58 -4.07
N ILE A 80 -4.90 12.29 -4.22
CA ILE A 80 -5.25 11.51 -5.41
C ILE A 80 -5.83 10.18 -4.96
N SER A 81 -6.75 9.64 -5.75
CA SER A 81 -7.31 8.31 -5.51
C SER A 81 -6.70 7.36 -6.53
N CYS A 82 -5.77 6.53 -6.07
CA CYS A 82 -5.04 5.64 -6.99
C CYS A 82 -4.46 4.44 -6.25
N THR A 83 -4.00 3.47 -7.04
CA THR A 83 -3.31 2.28 -6.54
C THR A 83 -1.81 2.55 -6.42
N ALA A 84 -1.09 1.65 -5.75
CA ALA A 84 0.37 1.75 -5.67
C ALA A 84 1.01 1.70 -7.06
N ASP A 85 0.48 0.88 -7.97
CA ASP A 85 0.96 0.82 -9.35
C ASP A 85 0.87 2.18 -10.05
N GLU A 86 -0.24 2.88 -9.86
CA GLU A 86 -0.45 4.19 -10.46
C GLU A 86 0.50 5.24 -9.89
N ILE A 87 0.81 5.14 -8.58
CA ILE A 87 1.79 6.02 -7.95
C ILE A 87 3.18 5.79 -8.57
N TYR A 88 3.57 4.53 -8.75
CA TYR A 88 4.85 4.20 -9.39
C TYR A 88 4.94 4.74 -10.81
N GLN A 89 3.86 4.61 -11.59
CA GLN A 89 3.81 5.15 -12.95
C GLN A 89 3.99 6.66 -12.97
N LYS A 90 3.42 7.36 -12.00
CA LYS A 90 3.57 8.80 -11.86
C LYS A 90 5.04 9.21 -11.72
N TYR A 91 5.86 8.38 -11.07
CA TYR A 91 7.29 8.65 -10.87
C TYR A 91 8.18 7.93 -11.90
N GLY A 92 7.60 7.47 -13.00
CA GLY A 92 8.36 6.85 -14.07
C GLY A 92 8.77 5.40 -13.85
N GLU A 93 8.19 4.74 -12.87
CA GLU A 93 8.45 3.34 -12.57
C GLU A 93 7.27 2.47 -12.97
N ASN A 94 7.51 1.18 -13.22
CA ASN A 94 6.43 0.23 -13.50
C ASN A 94 6.54 -0.97 -12.57
N MET A 95 5.68 -1.00 -11.56
CA MET A 95 5.65 -2.05 -10.54
C MET A 95 5.28 -3.42 -11.12
N ILE A 96 4.39 -3.45 -12.11
CA ILE A 96 3.90 -4.70 -12.70
C ILE A 96 4.99 -5.38 -13.51
N GLU A 97 5.76 -4.64 -14.30
CA GLU A 97 6.83 -5.15 -15.12
C GLU A 97 8.12 -5.38 -14.33
N THR A 98 8.29 -4.70 -13.21
CA THR A 98 9.45 -4.84 -12.35
C THR A 98 9.32 -6.10 -11.49
N ARG A 99 10.21 -7.07 -11.68
CA ARG A 99 10.17 -8.32 -10.92
C ARG A 99 10.46 -8.15 -9.44
N GLU A 100 11.29 -7.19 -9.10
CA GLU A 100 11.68 -6.93 -7.71
C GLU A 100 11.54 -5.45 -7.38
N VAL A 101 10.73 -5.15 -6.37
CA VAL A 101 10.59 -3.82 -5.79
C VAL A 101 11.00 -3.94 -4.34
N LYS A 102 12.27 -3.70 -4.05
CA LYS A 102 12.83 -3.92 -2.71
C LYS A 102 13.76 -2.80 -2.29
N PHE A 103 13.90 -2.65 -0.97
CA PHE A 103 14.88 -1.76 -0.38
C PHE A 103 16.29 -2.34 -0.55
N ASN A 104 17.26 -1.48 -0.62
CA ASN A 104 18.66 -1.90 -0.75
C ASN A 104 19.19 -2.58 0.50
#